data_b6a4db6a5119a7b63da4e56b1e81118f
#
_entry.id   b6a4db6a5119a7b63da4e56b1e81118f
#
_cell.length_a   1.000
_cell.length_b   1.000
_cell.length_c   1.000
_cell.angle_alpha   90.00
_cell.angle_beta   90.00
_cell.angle_gamma   90.00
#
_symmetry.space_group_name_H-M   'P 1'
#
loop_
_entity.id
_entity.type
_entity.pdbx_description
1 polymer ?
#
loop_
_entity_poly.entity_id
_entity_poly.type
_entity_poly.pdbx_seq_one_letter_code
_entity_poly.pdbx_strand_id
1 'polypeptide(L)'
;LYAYAGAAVYCSTKAAVKTFSDGIRIEVIDSDIKVTTIQPGIVETPFSEVRFHGDKERAAAVYEGIDALQAEDIADIIVFAVNRPKHVQISDIVIMANQQGTGFLVSKKK
;
A
#
# COMPACT_ATOMS: atom_id res chain seq x y z
N LEU A 1 -5.70 5.27 -6.04
CA LEU A 1 -6.71 4.93 -5.02
C LEU A 1 -8.11 5.05 -5.62
N TYR A 2 -8.92 4.03 -5.46
CA TYR A 2 -10.31 4.05 -5.88
C TYR A 2 -11.22 3.60 -4.76
N ALA A 3 -12.44 4.13 -4.77
CA ALA A 3 -13.49 3.60 -3.93
C ALA A 3 -14.02 2.28 -4.53
N TYR A 4 -14.48 1.38 -3.68
CA TYR A 4 -15.15 0.17 -4.09
C TYR A 4 -16.26 -0.17 -3.10
N ALA A 5 -17.18 -1.03 -3.52
CA ALA A 5 -18.37 -1.35 -2.73
C ALA A 5 -18.00 -1.91 -1.35
N GLY A 6 -18.65 -1.40 -0.32
CA GLY A 6 -18.46 -1.86 1.05
C GLY A 6 -17.26 -1.27 1.78
N ALA A 7 -16.52 -0.35 1.15
CA ALA A 7 -15.30 0.19 1.72
C ALA A 7 -15.23 1.73 1.69
N ALA A 8 -16.37 2.42 1.73
CA ALA A 8 -16.39 3.89 1.63
C ALA A 8 -15.56 4.58 2.70
N VAL A 9 -15.69 4.17 3.97
CA VAL A 9 -14.92 4.74 5.07
C VAL A 9 -13.44 4.42 4.94
N TYR A 10 -13.10 3.15 4.68
CA TYR A 10 -11.72 2.72 4.51
C TYR A 10 -11.03 3.48 3.38
N CYS A 11 -11.64 3.54 2.21
CA CYS A 11 -11.08 4.24 1.06
C CYS A 11 -10.93 5.75 1.30
N SER A 12 -11.90 6.35 2.01
CA SER A 12 -11.83 7.77 2.38
C SER A 12 -10.66 8.05 3.31
N THR A 13 -10.43 7.20 4.32
CA THR A 13 -9.30 7.38 5.24
C THR A 13 -7.96 7.21 4.54
N LYS A 14 -7.85 6.25 3.62
CA LYS A 14 -6.63 6.05 2.83
C LYS A 14 -6.35 7.21 1.89
N ALA A 15 -7.38 7.75 1.23
CA ALA A 15 -7.25 8.94 0.40
C ALA A 15 -6.84 10.16 1.21
N ALA A 16 -7.37 10.30 2.43
CA ALA A 16 -7.01 11.37 3.34
C ALA A 16 -5.54 11.33 3.73
N VAL A 17 -4.99 10.14 4.02
CA VAL A 17 -3.57 9.97 4.34
C VAL A 17 -2.69 10.45 3.18
N LYS A 18 -3.04 10.09 1.95
CA LYS A 18 -2.30 10.51 0.75
C LYS A 18 -2.28 12.03 0.61
N THR A 19 -3.44 12.66 0.69
CA THR A 19 -3.57 14.12 0.56
C THR A 19 -2.89 14.85 1.72
N PHE A 20 -3.03 14.34 2.93
CA PHE A 20 -2.36 14.87 4.12
C PHE A 20 -0.84 14.82 3.95
N SER A 21 -0.30 13.73 3.44
CA SER A 21 1.13 13.56 3.19
C SER A 21 1.63 14.58 2.16
N ASP A 22 0.87 14.79 1.10
CA ASP A 22 1.21 15.82 0.10
C ASP A 22 1.22 17.22 0.72
N GLY A 23 0.26 17.51 1.60
CA GLY A 23 0.19 18.78 2.32
C GLY A 23 1.40 19.01 3.22
N ILE A 24 1.79 17.99 3.99
CA ILE A 24 2.98 18.06 4.84
C ILE A 24 4.22 18.33 3.99
N ARG A 25 4.36 17.65 2.85
CA ARG A 25 5.52 17.85 1.96
C ARG A 25 5.62 19.29 1.50
N ILE A 26 4.49 19.93 1.21
CA ILE A 26 4.44 21.33 0.82
C ILE A 26 4.87 22.22 1.99
N GLU A 27 4.37 21.94 3.19
CA GLU A 27 4.65 22.75 4.38
C GLU A 27 6.10 22.69 4.83
N VAL A 28 6.80 21.59 4.59
CA VAL A 28 8.19 21.40 5.01
C VAL A 28 9.20 21.61 3.88
N ILE A 29 8.78 22.24 2.79
CA ILE A 29 9.62 22.35 1.58
C ILE A 29 10.94 23.09 1.80
N ASP A 30 10.99 23.99 2.75
CA ASP A 30 12.20 24.76 3.07
C ASP A 30 13.10 24.03 4.09
N SER A 31 12.84 22.75 4.35
CA SER A 31 13.60 21.92 5.27
C SER A 31 14.24 20.73 4.55
N ASP A 32 15.05 19.96 5.28
CA ASP A 32 15.61 18.71 4.78
C ASP A 32 14.70 17.50 5.03
N ILE A 33 13.48 17.72 5.49
CA ILE A 33 12.52 16.64 5.76
C ILE A 33 11.96 16.12 4.45
N LYS A 34 11.94 14.82 4.30
CA LYS A 34 11.35 14.13 3.16
C LYS A 34 10.08 13.40 3.60
N VAL A 35 9.07 13.42 2.76
CA VAL A 35 7.80 12.72 3.01
C VAL A 35 7.55 11.76 1.87
N THR A 36 7.46 10.48 2.18
CA THR A 36 7.23 9.42 1.20
C THR A 36 6.00 8.63 1.59
N THR A 37 5.11 8.41 0.62
CA THR A 37 3.94 7.56 0.81
C THR A 37 4.17 6.23 0.13
N ILE A 38 3.96 5.14 0.86
CA ILE A 38 4.06 3.78 0.33
C ILE A 38 2.64 3.23 0.21
N GLN A 39 2.27 2.78 -0.97
CA GLN A 39 0.94 2.24 -1.26
C GLN A 39 1.08 0.79 -1.73
N PRO A 40 1.12 -0.18 -0.80
CA PRO A 40 1.22 -1.58 -1.19
C PRO A 40 -0.13 -2.14 -1.63
N GLY A 41 -0.09 -3.06 -2.58
CA GLY A 41 -1.26 -3.83 -3.00
C GLY A 41 -1.51 -5.02 -2.07
N ILE A 42 -1.67 -6.21 -2.64
CA ILE A 42 -1.93 -7.42 -1.86
C ILE A 42 -0.65 -7.92 -1.21
N VAL A 43 -0.54 -7.74 0.09
CA VAL A 43 0.57 -8.24 0.92
C VAL A 43 0.02 -9.32 1.85
N GLU A 44 0.68 -10.46 1.87
CA GLU A 44 0.28 -11.57 2.74
C GLU A 44 0.67 -11.26 4.18
N THR A 45 -0.31 -10.87 4.98
CA THR A 45 -0.17 -10.52 6.39
C THR A 45 -1.44 -10.94 7.14
N PRO A 46 -1.45 -10.88 8.49
CA PRO A 46 -2.67 -11.13 9.28
C PRO A 46 -3.80 -10.12 9.07
N PHE A 47 -3.60 -9.08 8.27
CA PHE A 47 -4.61 -8.03 8.05
C PHE A 47 -5.96 -8.59 7.60
N SER A 48 -5.98 -9.55 6.70
CA SER A 48 -7.23 -10.15 6.20
C SER A 48 -7.95 -10.93 7.28
N GLU A 49 -7.22 -11.61 8.18
CA GLU A 49 -7.84 -12.29 9.32
C GLU A 49 -8.52 -11.30 10.25
N VAL A 50 -7.86 -10.19 10.56
CA VAL A 50 -8.42 -9.12 11.40
C VAL A 50 -9.63 -8.50 10.71
N ARG A 51 -9.53 -8.19 9.42
CA ARG A 51 -10.61 -7.60 8.61
C ARG A 51 -11.87 -8.46 8.64
N PHE A 52 -11.73 -9.77 8.62
CA PHE A 52 -12.84 -10.72 8.60
C PHE A 52 -13.15 -11.31 9.99
N HIS A 53 -12.77 -10.60 11.04
CA HIS A 53 -13.08 -10.97 12.44
C HIS A 53 -12.59 -12.38 12.81
N GLY A 54 -11.40 -12.75 12.34
CA GLY A 54 -10.81 -14.05 12.64
C GLY A 54 -11.27 -15.20 11.74
N ASP A 55 -12.04 -14.92 10.68
CA ASP A 55 -12.43 -15.93 9.69
C ASP A 55 -11.24 -16.26 8.80
N LYS A 56 -10.52 -17.33 9.14
CA LYS A 56 -9.31 -17.73 8.43
C LYS A 56 -9.58 -18.23 7.01
N GLU A 57 -10.75 -18.80 6.76
CA GLU A 57 -11.11 -19.26 5.41
C GLU A 57 -11.29 -18.07 4.46
N ARG A 58 -11.99 -17.03 4.91
CA ARG A 58 -12.15 -15.81 4.13
C ARG A 58 -10.82 -15.09 3.94
N ALA A 59 -9.99 -15.07 4.98
CA ALA A 59 -8.66 -14.45 4.91
C ALA A 59 -7.78 -15.18 3.89
N ALA A 60 -7.77 -16.51 3.92
CA ALA A 60 -7.00 -17.32 2.98
C ALA A 60 -7.48 -17.16 1.53
N ALA A 61 -8.79 -17.00 1.33
CA ALA A 61 -9.37 -16.83 0.00
C ALA A 61 -8.87 -15.56 -0.71
N VAL A 62 -8.47 -14.54 0.03
CA VAL A 62 -7.89 -13.31 -0.53
C VAL A 62 -6.61 -13.60 -1.32
N TYR A 63 -5.81 -14.55 -0.84
CA TYR A 63 -4.51 -14.89 -1.42
C TYR A 63 -4.54 -16.07 -2.40
N GLU A 64 -5.69 -16.73 -2.52
CA GLU A 64 -5.81 -17.92 -3.36
C GLU A 64 -5.51 -17.61 -4.82
N GLY A 65 -4.58 -18.35 -5.41
CA GLY A 65 -4.16 -18.17 -6.80
C GLY A 65 -3.34 -16.93 -7.07
N ILE A 66 -2.90 -16.21 -6.03
CA ILE A 66 -2.11 -15.00 -6.13
C ILE A 66 -0.75 -15.23 -5.46
N ASP A 67 0.31 -14.86 -6.17
CA ASP A 67 1.65 -14.76 -5.60
C ASP A 67 1.77 -13.38 -4.96
N ALA A 68 1.28 -13.28 -3.73
CA ALA A 68 1.15 -12.00 -3.02
C ALA A 68 2.51 -11.44 -2.62
N LEU A 69 2.57 -10.11 -2.49
CA LEU A 69 3.74 -9.46 -1.92
C LEU A 69 3.96 -9.93 -0.48
N GLN A 70 5.21 -9.99 -0.07
CA GLN A 70 5.59 -10.29 1.30
C GLN A 70 6.03 -9.01 2.01
N ALA A 71 6.04 -9.04 3.33
CA ALA A 71 6.46 -7.88 4.12
C ALA A 71 7.88 -7.43 3.75
N GLU A 72 8.77 -8.38 3.45
CA GLU A 72 10.14 -8.12 3.04
C GLU A 72 10.22 -7.32 1.74
N ASP A 73 9.31 -7.55 0.81
CA ASP A 73 9.27 -6.80 -0.46
C ASP A 73 9.01 -5.32 -0.20
N ILE A 74 8.11 -5.03 0.73
CA ILE A 74 7.80 -3.65 1.11
C ILE A 74 8.96 -3.03 1.89
N ALA A 75 9.55 -3.79 2.81
CA ALA A 75 10.69 -3.33 3.62
C ALA A 75 11.88 -2.94 2.73
N ASP A 76 12.18 -3.73 1.71
CA ASP A 76 13.27 -3.44 0.77
C ASP A 76 13.05 -2.10 0.05
N ILE A 77 11.83 -1.83 -0.35
CA ILE A 77 11.48 -0.57 -1.02
C ILE A 77 11.59 0.61 -0.05
N ILE A 78 11.17 0.45 1.19
CA ILE A 78 11.30 1.50 2.21
C ILE A 78 12.77 1.82 2.44
N VAL A 79 13.63 0.81 2.58
CA VAL A 79 15.07 1.00 2.75
C VAL A 79 15.66 1.73 1.54
N PHE A 80 15.26 1.35 0.34
CA PHE A 80 15.68 2.04 -0.88
C PHE A 80 15.31 3.53 -0.83
N ALA A 81 14.05 3.82 -0.47
CA ALA A 81 13.56 5.20 -0.46
C ALA A 81 14.31 6.09 0.54
N VAL A 82 14.60 5.57 1.75
CA VAL A 82 15.28 6.36 2.77
C VAL A 82 16.77 6.52 2.51
N ASN A 83 17.35 5.68 1.65
CA ASN A 83 18.77 5.73 1.31
C ASN A 83 19.07 6.55 0.05
N ARG A 84 18.12 7.33 -0.45
CA ARG A 84 18.37 8.19 -1.58
C ARG A 84 19.25 9.38 -1.20
N PRO A 85 20.03 9.90 -2.16
CA PRO A 85 20.84 11.12 -1.93
C PRO A 85 19.99 12.27 -1.41
N LYS A 86 20.61 13.19 -0.70
CA LYS A 86 19.92 14.30 -0.04
C LYS A 86 19.00 15.09 -0.98
N HIS A 87 19.39 15.29 -2.23
CA HIS A 87 18.63 16.06 -3.22
C HIS A 87 17.48 15.27 -3.87
N VAL A 88 17.33 13.98 -3.53
CA VAL A 88 16.30 13.12 -4.11
C VAL A 88 15.22 12.84 -3.07
N GLN A 89 13.99 13.14 -3.40
CA GLN A 89 12.82 12.78 -2.60
C GLN A 89 11.89 11.92 -3.46
N ILE A 90 11.55 10.73 -2.96
CA ILE A 90 10.53 9.91 -3.59
C ILE A 90 9.20 10.24 -2.93
N SER A 91 8.25 10.78 -3.67
CA SER A 91 6.99 11.23 -3.09
C SER A 91 6.01 10.09 -2.87
N ASP A 92 5.85 9.23 -3.87
CA ASP A 92 4.90 8.13 -3.82
C ASP A 92 5.49 6.88 -4.44
N ILE A 93 5.22 5.72 -3.83
CA ILE A 93 5.57 4.43 -4.40
C ILE A 93 4.33 3.54 -4.32
N VAL A 94 3.87 3.07 -5.47
CA VAL A 94 2.80 2.09 -5.56
C VAL A 94 3.43 0.74 -5.89
N ILE A 95 3.19 -0.26 -5.04
CA ILE A 95 3.76 -1.60 -5.18
C ILE A 95 2.60 -2.58 -5.27
N MET A 96 2.49 -3.29 -6.37
CA MET A 96 1.43 -4.28 -6.56
C MET A 96 2.03 -5.65 -6.83
N ALA A 97 1.31 -6.71 -6.43
CA ALA A 97 1.64 -8.04 -6.92
C ALA A 97 1.55 -8.03 -8.44
N ASN A 98 2.39 -8.82 -9.10
CA ASN A 98 2.44 -8.83 -10.56
C ASN A 98 1.09 -9.20 -11.20
N GLN A 99 0.25 -9.92 -10.47
CA GLN A 99 -1.08 -10.34 -10.92
C GLN A 99 -2.17 -9.29 -10.73
N GLN A 100 -1.84 -8.14 -10.14
CA GLN A 100 -2.79 -7.04 -9.93
C GLN A 100 -2.69 -6.03 -11.06
N GLY A 101 -3.84 -5.62 -11.60
CA GLY A 101 -3.94 -4.45 -12.46
C GLY A 101 -4.35 -3.21 -11.66
N THR A 102 -5.18 -3.43 -10.62
CA THR A 102 -5.64 -2.40 -9.70
C THR A 102 -5.79 -3.01 -8.31
N GLY A 103 -6.26 -2.23 -7.34
CA GLY A 103 -6.53 -2.72 -6.00
C GLY A 103 -7.50 -3.91 -5.92
N PHE A 104 -8.34 -4.10 -6.92
CA PHE A 104 -9.33 -5.19 -6.96
C PHE A 104 -9.33 -6.00 -8.27
N LEU A 105 -8.58 -5.56 -9.27
CA LEU A 105 -8.47 -6.29 -10.54
C LEU A 105 -7.23 -7.17 -10.50
N VAL A 106 -7.45 -8.47 -10.35
CA VAL A 106 -6.38 -9.45 -10.25
C VAL A 106 -6.60 -10.59 -11.24
N SER A 107 -5.50 -11.22 -11.66
CA SER A 107 -5.51 -12.42 -12.49
C SER A 107 -5.07 -13.61 -11.63
N LYS A 108 -6.03 -14.34 -11.09
CA LYS A 108 -5.73 -15.51 -10.25
C LYS A 108 -5.35 -16.71 -11.11
N LYS A 109 -4.32 -17.41 -10.71
CA LYS A 109 -3.95 -18.70 -11.31
C LYS A 109 -4.86 -19.78 -10.75
N LYS A 110 -5.22 -20.71 -11.61
CA LYS A 110 -6.01 -21.88 -11.21
C LYS A 110 -5.12 -22.93 -10.55
#